data_490c9f6b987de63476f27517217044e8
#
_entry.id   490c9f6b987de63476f27517217044e8
#
_cell.length_a   1.000
_cell.length_b   1.000
_cell.length_c   1.000
_cell.angle_alpha   90.00
_cell.angle_beta   90.00
_cell.angle_gamma   90.00
#
_symmetry.space_group_name_H-M   'P 1'
#
loop_
_entity.id
_entity.type
_entity.pdbx_description
1 polymer ?
#
loop_
_entity_poly.entity_id
_entity_poly.type
_entity_poly.pdbx_seq_one_letter_code
_entity_poly.pdbx_strand_id
1 'polypeptide(L)'
;MEITVAYFHPLLHPDSAKRDFEEIRSAGAGSIVYAIHEQEEQRWPRDLERGLSQAQDAGLKVHLSLGRYGNLFAGPSLVPSWYTFRHPQSRVMDRHGRHHEISCFNHQSFRLWLFKEIEHYLTRYPINGILIDEPRSLEVTCFCSVCRALCPDVTDLERFRRRSMIEFLGELCACVKGVDEHIRTTLVLLPQDISLVEDLALMPNLDTIGCHLFWSLLKENVTIVEEWGRSIVEMTRPLEKRSQLWLQNFDLDEDNERDLEAAFSRILNVEPDGVGCYYYWRNNANPARVWETTRGLLRRIPRRQLYWQVAAASDKQGAE
;
A
#
# COMPACT_ATOMS: atom_id res chain seq x y z
N MET A 1 -9.38 1.43 15.99
CA MET A 1 -8.18 1.65 15.18
C MET A 1 -7.71 0.32 14.62
N GLU A 2 -7.46 0.22 13.34
CA GLU A 2 -6.96 -0.98 12.66
C GLU A 2 -5.43 -0.99 12.71
N ILE A 3 -4.81 -2.18 12.86
CA ILE A 3 -3.36 -2.32 12.87
C ILE A 3 -2.98 -3.23 11.70
N THR A 4 -2.14 -2.71 10.82
CA THR A 4 -1.66 -3.39 9.62
C THR A 4 -0.14 -3.50 9.65
N VAL A 5 0.39 -4.67 9.31
CA VAL A 5 1.85 -4.88 9.21
C VAL A 5 2.22 -5.23 7.77
N ALA A 6 3.16 -4.50 7.17
CA ALA A 6 3.69 -4.85 5.87
C ALA A 6 4.64 -6.03 6.00
N TYR A 7 4.38 -7.10 5.26
CA TYR A 7 5.16 -8.32 5.22
C TYR A 7 5.74 -8.50 3.82
N PHE A 8 7.00 -8.15 3.64
CA PHE A 8 7.69 -8.16 2.35
C PHE A 8 8.72 -9.28 2.23
N HIS A 9 8.58 -10.33 3.04
CA HIS A 9 9.41 -11.51 2.94
C HIS A 9 8.82 -12.52 1.95
N PRO A 10 9.67 -13.17 1.14
CA PRO A 10 9.21 -14.24 0.26
C PRO A 10 8.57 -15.39 1.04
N LEU A 11 7.45 -15.91 0.54
CA LEU A 11 6.72 -17.05 1.16
C LEU A 11 7.36 -18.42 0.85
N LEU A 12 8.66 -18.46 0.55
CA LEU A 12 9.39 -19.69 0.19
C LEU A 12 9.67 -20.62 1.37
N HIS A 13 9.53 -20.12 2.60
CA HIS A 13 9.80 -20.87 3.83
C HIS A 13 8.55 -20.90 4.70
N PRO A 14 7.62 -21.84 4.46
CA PRO A 14 6.29 -21.84 5.08
C PRO A 14 6.30 -21.87 6.60
N ASP A 15 7.23 -22.60 7.22
CA ASP A 15 7.33 -22.65 8.68
C ASP A 15 7.82 -21.34 9.30
N SER A 16 8.65 -20.58 8.57
CA SER A 16 9.07 -19.24 8.99
C SER A 16 7.92 -18.26 8.84
N ALA A 17 7.26 -18.26 7.69
CA ALA A 17 6.12 -17.38 7.43
C ALA A 17 5.00 -17.59 8.47
N LYS A 18 4.70 -18.85 8.82
CA LYS A 18 3.72 -19.17 9.86
C LYS A 18 4.08 -18.55 11.21
N ARG A 19 5.34 -18.71 11.66
CA ARG A 19 5.81 -18.11 12.94
C ARG A 19 5.72 -16.60 12.90
N ASP A 20 6.10 -16.00 11.79
CA ASP A 20 6.04 -14.54 11.60
C ASP A 20 4.59 -14.04 11.68
N PHE A 21 3.64 -14.72 11.07
CA PHE A 21 2.22 -14.35 11.13
C PHE A 21 1.64 -14.51 12.54
N GLU A 22 2.01 -15.57 13.26
CA GLU A 22 1.63 -15.77 14.66
C GLU A 22 2.20 -14.64 15.54
N GLU A 23 3.45 -14.25 15.31
CA GLU A 23 4.08 -13.13 16.02
C GLU A 23 3.41 -11.79 15.70
N ILE A 24 3.19 -11.47 14.43
CA ILE A 24 2.47 -10.28 13.97
C ILE A 24 1.07 -10.24 14.61
N ARG A 25 0.36 -11.35 14.62
CA ARG A 25 -0.97 -11.45 15.25
C ARG A 25 -0.89 -11.20 16.75
N SER A 26 0.12 -11.77 17.42
CA SER A 26 0.34 -11.59 18.87
C SER A 26 0.67 -10.14 19.25
N ALA A 27 1.24 -9.36 18.32
CA ALA A 27 1.48 -7.93 18.47
C ALA A 27 0.20 -7.09 18.41
N GLY A 28 -0.93 -7.70 18.02
CA GLY A 28 -2.23 -7.02 17.95
C GLY A 28 -2.67 -6.66 16.54
N ALA A 29 -1.88 -6.98 15.51
CA ALA A 29 -2.27 -6.71 14.13
C ALA A 29 -3.53 -7.50 13.73
N GLY A 30 -4.38 -6.84 12.95
CA GLY A 30 -5.57 -7.43 12.34
C GLY A 30 -5.40 -7.78 10.87
N SER A 31 -4.37 -7.21 10.24
CA SER A 31 -4.09 -7.40 8.82
C SER A 31 -2.60 -7.36 8.51
N ILE A 32 -2.25 -7.97 7.39
CA ILE A 32 -0.95 -7.80 6.74
C ILE A 32 -1.12 -7.19 5.35
N VAL A 33 -0.07 -6.52 4.88
CA VAL A 33 0.11 -6.19 3.46
C VAL A 33 1.24 -7.04 2.92
N TYR A 34 0.90 -7.92 1.99
CA TYR A 34 1.88 -8.74 1.28
C TYR A 34 2.20 -8.12 -0.08
N ALA A 35 3.48 -7.80 -0.31
CA ALA A 35 3.91 -7.28 -1.61
C ALA A 35 4.20 -8.44 -2.56
N ILE A 36 3.27 -8.66 -3.49
CA ILE A 36 3.42 -9.69 -4.52
C ILE A 36 4.23 -9.17 -5.71
N HIS A 37 5.06 -10.04 -6.31
CA HIS A 37 5.85 -9.75 -7.49
C HIS A 37 5.29 -10.44 -8.73
N GLU A 38 5.45 -9.82 -9.90
CA GLU A 38 4.97 -10.33 -11.20
C GLU A 38 5.37 -11.78 -11.51
N GLN A 39 6.48 -12.26 -10.95
CA GLN A 39 7.00 -13.61 -11.23
C GLN A 39 6.66 -14.63 -10.15
N GLU A 40 6.20 -14.18 -9.00
CA GLU A 40 6.07 -15.04 -7.83
C GLU A 40 5.06 -16.15 -8.06
N GLU A 41 3.89 -15.82 -8.56
CA GLU A 41 2.89 -16.82 -8.87
C GLU A 41 3.31 -17.76 -10.01
N GLN A 42 3.98 -17.23 -11.04
CA GLN A 42 4.43 -18.05 -12.15
C GLN A 42 5.45 -19.10 -11.74
N ARG A 43 6.28 -18.78 -10.75
CA ARG A 43 7.39 -19.65 -10.29
C ARG A 43 7.01 -20.51 -9.09
N TRP A 44 6.26 -19.96 -8.16
CA TRP A 44 5.97 -20.57 -6.85
C TRP A 44 4.49 -20.45 -6.44
N PRO A 45 3.52 -20.81 -7.30
CA PRO A 45 2.10 -20.63 -7.03
C PRO A 45 1.62 -21.36 -5.76
N ARG A 46 2.20 -22.54 -5.48
CA ARG A 46 1.83 -23.32 -4.29
C ARG A 46 2.35 -22.72 -2.99
N ASP A 47 3.53 -22.08 -3.04
CA ASP A 47 4.11 -21.43 -1.86
C ASP A 47 3.36 -20.13 -1.56
N LEU A 48 2.99 -19.38 -2.59
CA LEU A 48 2.13 -18.20 -2.46
C LEU A 48 0.78 -18.56 -1.85
N GLU A 49 0.06 -19.55 -2.40
CA GLU A 49 -1.23 -20.02 -1.91
C GLU A 49 -1.15 -20.47 -0.44
N ARG A 50 -0.13 -21.27 -0.12
CA ARG A 50 0.11 -21.74 1.26
C ARG A 50 0.38 -20.60 2.22
N GLY A 51 1.25 -19.66 1.84
CA GLY A 51 1.60 -18.54 2.70
C GLY A 51 0.41 -17.60 2.97
N LEU A 52 -0.38 -17.29 1.94
CA LEU A 52 -1.59 -16.47 2.11
C LEU A 52 -2.62 -17.18 3.01
N SER A 53 -2.80 -18.51 2.85
CA SER A 53 -3.67 -19.30 3.73
C SER A 53 -3.16 -19.31 5.18
N GLN A 54 -1.85 -19.44 5.40
CA GLN A 54 -1.27 -19.39 6.75
C GLN A 54 -1.48 -18.06 7.45
N ALA A 55 -1.44 -16.95 6.71
CA ALA A 55 -1.75 -15.63 7.27
C ALA A 55 -3.21 -15.58 7.77
N GLN A 56 -4.14 -16.14 6.98
CA GLN A 56 -5.55 -16.21 7.37
C GLN A 56 -5.80 -17.17 8.54
N ASP A 57 -5.13 -18.32 8.55
CA ASP A 57 -5.21 -19.28 9.67
C ASP A 57 -4.71 -18.65 10.98
N ALA A 58 -3.74 -17.72 10.90
CA ALA A 58 -3.32 -16.90 12.02
C ALA A 58 -4.34 -15.80 12.41
N GLY A 59 -5.46 -15.68 11.69
CA GLY A 59 -6.50 -14.68 11.93
C GLY A 59 -6.16 -13.28 11.40
N LEU A 60 -5.29 -13.19 10.40
CA LEU A 60 -4.92 -11.94 9.74
C LEU A 60 -5.71 -11.77 8.43
N LYS A 61 -6.23 -10.58 8.19
CA LYS A 61 -6.70 -10.20 6.86
C LYS A 61 -5.51 -9.96 5.95
N VAL A 62 -5.62 -10.40 4.70
CA VAL A 62 -4.56 -10.25 3.70
C VAL A 62 -4.91 -9.14 2.72
N HIS A 63 -4.06 -8.13 2.65
CA HIS A 63 -4.08 -7.12 1.60
C HIS A 63 -2.88 -7.36 0.68
N LEU A 64 -3.07 -7.32 -0.62
CA LEU A 64 -1.97 -7.39 -1.57
C LEU A 64 -1.51 -5.98 -1.95
N SER A 65 -0.20 -5.76 -1.93
CA SER A 65 0.45 -4.67 -2.63
C SER A 65 1.07 -5.21 -3.91
N LEU A 66 0.84 -4.52 -5.02
CA LEU A 66 1.39 -4.87 -6.34
C LEU A 66 2.83 -4.38 -6.43
N GLY A 67 3.71 -4.99 -5.64
CA GLY A 67 5.11 -4.61 -5.52
C GLY A 67 5.82 -4.59 -6.86
N ARG A 68 6.16 -3.39 -7.34
CA ARG A 68 6.88 -3.17 -8.59
C ARG A 68 6.17 -3.54 -9.89
N TYR A 69 4.85 -3.80 -9.89
CA TYR A 69 4.11 -4.02 -11.13
C TYR A 69 4.26 -2.83 -12.08
N GLY A 70 4.84 -3.08 -13.26
CA GLY A 70 5.23 -2.03 -14.18
C GLY A 70 6.27 -1.06 -13.62
N ASN A 71 6.93 -1.35 -12.50
CA ASN A 71 7.71 -0.40 -11.69
C ASN A 71 6.93 0.86 -11.30
N LEU A 72 5.60 0.83 -11.42
CA LEU A 72 4.72 1.96 -11.18
C LEU A 72 4.47 2.17 -9.67
N PHE A 73 4.43 1.09 -8.89
CA PHE A 73 4.19 1.14 -7.45
C PHE A 73 5.49 0.91 -6.67
N ALA A 74 5.54 1.38 -5.42
CA ALA A 74 6.62 1.05 -4.51
C ALA A 74 6.60 -0.45 -4.16
N GLY A 75 7.62 -0.90 -3.51
CA GLY A 75 7.76 -2.30 -3.12
C GLY A 75 9.24 -2.70 -3.04
N PRO A 76 9.56 -3.95 -2.74
CA PRO A 76 10.93 -4.42 -2.64
C PRO A 76 11.72 -4.10 -3.91
N SER A 77 12.84 -3.40 -3.75
CA SER A 77 13.64 -2.85 -4.85
C SER A 77 14.41 -3.88 -5.67
N LEU A 78 14.45 -5.12 -5.21
CA LEU A 78 15.32 -6.17 -5.75
C LEU A 78 14.79 -6.84 -7.02
N VAL A 79 13.53 -6.64 -7.37
CA VAL A 79 12.91 -7.33 -8.53
C VAL A 79 12.44 -6.29 -9.54
N PRO A 80 13.08 -6.19 -10.72
CA PRO A 80 12.59 -5.32 -11.78
C PRO A 80 11.27 -5.87 -12.35
N SER A 81 10.40 -4.98 -12.83
CA SER A 81 9.19 -5.36 -13.54
C SER A 81 9.50 -6.10 -14.83
N TRP A 82 8.93 -7.29 -14.99
CA TRP A 82 9.02 -8.06 -16.23
C TRP A 82 8.20 -7.44 -17.34
N TYR A 83 7.05 -6.86 -17.00
CA TYR A 83 6.25 -6.13 -17.98
C TYR A 83 7.07 -5.00 -18.60
N THR A 84 7.66 -4.13 -17.78
CA THR A 84 8.48 -3.00 -18.21
C THR A 84 9.69 -3.45 -19.03
N PHE A 85 10.30 -4.59 -18.66
CA PHE A 85 11.42 -5.16 -19.41
C PHE A 85 10.99 -5.67 -20.79
N ARG A 86 9.88 -6.40 -20.89
CA ARG A 86 9.37 -6.99 -22.14
C ARG A 86 8.70 -5.97 -23.05
N HIS A 87 8.23 -4.86 -22.52
CA HIS A 87 7.50 -3.82 -23.24
C HIS A 87 8.19 -2.45 -23.17
N PRO A 88 9.42 -2.33 -23.70
CA PRO A 88 10.19 -1.08 -23.61
C PRO A 88 9.47 0.12 -24.25
N GLN A 89 8.59 -0.11 -25.23
CA GLN A 89 7.78 0.91 -25.88
C GLN A 89 6.73 1.54 -24.93
N SER A 90 6.37 0.86 -23.84
CA SER A 90 5.42 1.36 -22.85
C SER A 90 6.08 2.13 -21.71
N ARG A 91 7.39 2.30 -21.76
CA ARG A 91 8.12 3.00 -20.69
C ARG A 91 7.84 4.50 -20.70
N VAL A 92 7.89 5.09 -19.52
CA VAL A 92 7.92 6.54 -19.36
C VAL A 92 9.14 7.09 -20.10
N MET A 93 8.94 8.16 -20.88
CA MET A 93 10.00 8.88 -21.60
C MET A 93 10.07 10.30 -21.08
N ASP A 94 11.26 10.79 -20.70
CA ASP A 94 11.43 12.15 -20.25
C ASP A 94 11.49 13.14 -21.44
N ARG A 95 11.60 14.45 -21.14
CA ARG A 95 11.69 15.52 -22.13
C ARG A 95 12.92 15.43 -23.04
N HIS A 96 13.95 14.69 -22.61
CA HIS A 96 15.19 14.49 -23.36
C HIS A 96 15.17 13.21 -24.21
N GLY A 97 14.02 12.49 -24.25
CA GLY A 97 13.86 11.25 -24.98
C GLY A 97 14.45 10.03 -24.27
N ARG A 98 14.86 10.12 -22.99
CA ARG A 98 15.38 9.00 -22.23
C ARG A 98 14.23 8.19 -21.66
N HIS A 99 14.29 6.87 -21.81
CA HIS A 99 13.34 5.96 -21.22
C HIS A 99 13.71 5.65 -19.77
N HIS A 100 12.72 5.76 -18.89
CA HIS A 100 12.80 5.34 -17.50
C HIS A 100 12.25 3.91 -17.34
N GLU A 101 12.73 3.16 -16.37
CA GLU A 101 12.26 1.80 -16.10
C GLU A 101 10.92 1.79 -15.33
N ILE A 102 10.00 2.61 -15.75
CA ILE A 102 8.64 2.73 -15.20
C ILE A 102 7.68 2.64 -16.40
N SER A 103 6.64 1.81 -16.30
CA SER A 103 5.59 1.74 -17.31
C SER A 103 4.72 2.99 -17.27
N CYS A 104 4.43 3.54 -18.43
CA CYS A 104 3.51 4.66 -18.54
C CYS A 104 2.06 4.15 -18.40
N PHE A 105 1.37 4.58 -17.36
CA PHE A 105 0.00 4.17 -17.10
C PHE A 105 -1.01 4.66 -18.14
N ASN A 106 -0.64 5.55 -19.06
CA ASN A 106 -1.46 5.95 -20.20
C ASN A 106 -1.40 4.98 -21.37
N HIS A 107 -0.49 4.00 -21.36
CA HIS A 107 -0.52 2.92 -22.35
C HIS A 107 -1.64 1.93 -22.03
N GLN A 108 -2.61 1.83 -22.95
CA GLN A 108 -3.76 0.94 -22.79
C GLN A 108 -3.36 -0.53 -22.59
N SER A 109 -2.30 -0.98 -23.29
CA SER A 109 -1.78 -2.35 -23.11
C SER A 109 -1.30 -2.62 -21.68
N PHE A 110 -0.68 -1.64 -21.02
CA PHE A 110 -0.28 -1.75 -19.64
C PHE A 110 -1.49 -1.79 -18.69
N ARG A 111 -2.47 -0.90 -18.87
CA ARG A 111 -3.71 -0.90 -18.06
C ARG A 111 -4.43 -2.24 -18.15
N LEU A 112 -4.66 -2.73 -19.38
CA LEU A 112 -5.35 -4.01 -19.61
C LEU A 112 -4.62 -5.19 -18.98
N TRP A 113 -3.29 -5.21 -19.08
CA TRP A 113 -2.49 -6.25 -18.43
C TRP A 113 -2.62 -6.16 -16.91
N LEU A 114 -2.40 -4.97 -16.33
CA LEU A 114 -2.45 -4.78 -14.87
C LEU A 114 -3.81 -5.15 -14.29
N PHE A 115 -4.90 -4.74 -14.93
CA PHE A 115 -6.26 -5.03 -14.45
C PHE A 115 -6.56 -6.54 -14.52
N LYS A 116 -6.09 -7.24 -15.56
CA LYS A 116 -6.19 -8.70 -15.62
C LYS A 116 -5.41 -9.41 -14.52
N GLU A 117 -4.22 -8.94 -14.19
CA GLU A 117 -3.45 -9.47 -13.06
C GLU A 117 -4.21 -9.28 -11.75
N ILE A 118 -4.78 -8.10 -11.51
CA ILE A 118 -5.58 -7.81 -10.32
C ILE A 118 -6.81 -8.74 -10.25
N GLU A 119 -7.61 -8.80 -11.30
CA GLU A 119 -8.77 -9.68 -11.37
C GLU A 119 -8.39 -11.15 -11.11
N HIS A 120 -7.28 -11.60 -11.68
CA HIS A 120 -6.76 -12.94 -11.47
C HIS A 120 -6.43 -13.21 -10.01
N TYR A 121 -5.69 -12.31 -9.32
CA TYR A 121 -5.36 -12.49 -7.91
C TYR A 121 -6.59 -12.46 -7.02
N LEU A 122 -7.52 -11.54 -7.27
CA LEU A 122 -8.73 -11.39 -6.47
C LEU A 122 -9.69 -12.57 -6.62
N THR A 123 -9.70 -13.24 -7.77
CA THR A 123 -10.55 -14.42 -8.00
C THR A 123 -9.91 -15.71 -7.51
N ARG A 124 -8.57 -15.78 -7.50
CA ARG A 124 -7.84 -17.00 -7.16
C ARG A 124 -7.52 -17.12 -5.67
N TYR A 125 -7.19 -16.01 -5.03
CA TYR A 125 -6.71 -16.01 -3.65
C TYR A 125 -7.70 -15.31 -2.71
N PRO A 126 -7.79 -15.75 -1.45
CA PRO A 126 -8.67 -15.14 -0.46
C PRO A 126 -8.09 -13.81 0.05
N ILE A 127 -8.29 -12.74 -0.70
CA ILE A 127 -7.73 -11.42 -0.47
C ILE A 127 -8.80 -10.48 0.08
N ASN A 128 -8.45 -9.71 1.11
CA ASN A 128 -9.35 -8.78 1.77
C ASN A 128 -9.18 -7.32 1.31
N GLY A 129 -8.10 -7.02 0.59
CA GLY A 129 -7.83 -5.67 0.08
C GLY A 129 -6.67 -5.60 -0.88
N ILE A 130 -6.64 -4.51 -1.64
CA ILE A 130 -5.51 -4.09 -2.47
C ILE A 130 -4.93 -2.80 -1.88
N LEU A 131 -3.62 -2.78 -1.71
CA LEU A 131 -2.88 -1.59 -1.32
C LEU A 131 -2.09 -1.09 -2.54
N ILE A 132 -2.37 0.13 -2.94
CA ILE A 132 -1.69 0.87 -4.00
C ILE A 132 -0.60 1.70 -3.32
N ASP A 133 0.65 1.28 -3.48
CA ASP A 133 1.77 1.80 -2.73
C ASP A 133 2.56 2.82 -3.56
N GLU A 134 2.60 4.07 -3.12
CA GLU A 134 3.40 5.16 -3.68
C GLU A 134 3.48 5.15 -5.22
N PRO A 135 2.46 5.62 -5.95
CA PRO A 135 2.50 5.62 -7.41
C PRO A 135 3.67 6.46 -7.96
N ARG A 136 4.74 5.83 -8.40
CA ARG A 136 6.02 6.47 -8.77
C ARG A 136 6.00 7.35 -10.00
N SER A 137 5.01 7.18 -10.87
CA SER A 137 4.90 8.01 -12.07
C SER A 137 4.55 9.48 -11.76
N LEU A 138 4.29 9.82 -10.50
CA LEU A 138 4.19 11.21 -10.06
C LEU A 138 5.55 11.92 -10.10
N GLU A 139 6.65 11.17 -10.05
CA GLU A 139 8.01 11.73 -10.03
C GLU A 139 8.50 12.20 -11.41
N VAL A 140 8.00 11.60 -12.51
CA VAL A 140 8.49 11.89 -13.87
C VAL A 140 7.36 12.17 -14.84
N THR A 141 7.34 13.38 -15.41
CA THR A 141 6.41 13.72 -16.51
C THR A 141 6.74 12.91 -17.76
N CYS A 142 5.74 12.21 -18.32
CA CYS A 142 5.92 11.35 -19.48
C CYS A 142 5.70 12.10 -20.79
N PHE A 143 6.69 12.02 -21.67
CA PHE A 143 6.69 12.58 -23.03
C PHE A 143 6.61 11.50 -24.13
N CYS A 144 6.16 10.27 -23.81
CA CYS A 144 5.98 9.23 -24.82
C CYS A 144 4.91 9.62 -25.86
N SER A 145 4.89 8.90 -26.98
CA SER A 145 3.96 9.17 -28.09
C SER A 145 2.49 9.17 -27.65
N VAL A 146 2.12 8.27 -26.73
CA VAL A 146 0.74 8.18 -26.21
C VAL A 146 0.39 9.43 -25.40
N CYS A 147 1.26 9.84 -24.43
CA CYS A 147 1.00 11.04 -23.63
C CYS A 147 0.93 12.30 -24.49
N ARG A 148 1.81 12.42 -25.51
CA ARG A 148 1.76 13.57 -26.46
C ARG A 148 0.50 13.56 -27.32
N ALA A 149 -0.01 12.40 -27.68
CA ALA A 149 -1.26 12.31 -28.44
C ALA A 149 -2.49 12.68 -27.59
N LEU A 150 -2.48 12.31 -26.30
CA LEU A 150 -3.55 12.61 -25.34
C LEU A 150 -3.49 14.08 -24.84
N CYS A 151 -2.30 14.69 -24.82
CA CYS A 151 -2.07 16.08 -24.43
C CYS A 151 -1.09 16.73 -25.42
N PRO A 152 -1.58 17.29 -26.53
CA PRO A 152 -0.72 17.88 -27.56
C PRO A 152 0.03 19.13 -27.08
N ASP A 153 -0.55 19.87 -26.13
CA ASP A 153 0.13 21.00 -25.51
C ASP A 153 1.11 20.54 -24.44
N VAL A 154 2.40 20.60 -24.74
CA VAL A 154 3.47 20.17 -23.84
C VAL A 154 3.57 21.02 -22.56
N THR A 155 3.03 22.23 -22.55
CA THR A 155 3.02 23.08 -21.35
C THR A 155 2.03 22.59 -20.32
N ASP A 156 1.01 21.83 -20.73
CA ASP A 156 -0.01 21.25 -19.87
C ASP A 156 0.26 19.80 -19.43
N LEU A 157 1.37 19.19 -19.90
CA LEU A 157 1.68 17.77 -19.64
C LEU A 157 1.78 17.43 -18.15
N GLU A 158 2.22 18.32 -17.30
CA GLU A 158 2.30 18.09 -15.86
C GLU A 158 0.88 18.03 -15.24
N ARG A 159 0.02 18.98 -15.58
CA ARG A 159 -1.39 18.98 -15.15
C ARG A 159 -2.13 17.77 -15.72
N PHE A 160 -1.89 17.45 -16.99
CA PHE A 160 -2.45 16.27 -17.64
C PHE A 160 -2.01 14.99 -16.92
N ARG A 161 -0.74 14.85 -16.57
CA ARG A 161 -0.22 13.71 -15.83
C ARG A 161 -0.95 13.50 -14.51
N ARG A 162 -1.10 14.57 -13.70
CA ARG A 162 -1.81 14.52 -12.42
C ARG A 162 -3.25 14.03 -12.62
N ARG A 163 -3.99 14.64 -13.54
CA ARG A 163 -5.37 14.24 -13.84
C ARG A 163 -5.47 12.80 -14.32
N SER A 164 -4.67 12.42 -15.29
CA SER A 164 -4.71 11.06 -15.86
C SER A 164 -4.23 9.98 -14.87
N MET A 165 -3.40 10.33 -13.88
CA MET A 165 -3.08 9.43 -12.78
C MET A 165 -4.28 9.19 -11.88
N ILE A 166 -5.01 10.24 -11.51
CA ILE A 166 -6.22 10.12 -10.68
C ILE A 166 -7.26 9.29 -11.41
N GLU A 167 -7.47 9.52 -12.72
CA GLU A 167 -8.36 8.72 -13.57
C GLU A 167 -7.93 7.23 -13.59
N PHE A 168 -6.65 6.96 -13.80
CA PHE A 168 -6.10 5.60 -13.80
C PHE A 168 -6.29 4.90 -12.45
N LEU A 169 -6.01 5.58 -11.34
CA LEU A 169 -6.22 5.05 -9.99
C LEU A 169 -7.71 4.78 -9.72
N GLY A 170 -8.58 5.65 -10.20
CA GLY A 170 -10.03 5.45 -10.14
C GLY A 170 -10.50 4.21 -10.91
N GLU A 171 -9.96 3.99 -12.12
CA GLU A 171 -10.23 2.77 -12.91
C GLU A 171 -9.70 1.52 -12.21
N LEU A 172 -8.51 1.59 -11.59
CA LEU A 172 -7.94 0.49 -10.83
C LEU A 172 -8.83 0.14 -9.63
N CYS A 173 -9.26 1.13 -8.85
CA CYS A 173 -10.17 0.91 -7.74
C CYS A 173 -11.53 0.34 -8.22
N ALA A 174 -12.06 0.82 -9.34
CA ALA A 174 -13.28 0.30 -9.94
C ALA A 174 -13.12 -1.16 -10.41
N CYS A 175 -11.98 -1.52 -10.97
CA CYS A 175 -11.65 -2.91 -11.32
C CYS A 175 -11.70 -3.81 -10.09
N VAL A 176 -11.10 -3.40 -8.98
CA VAL A 176 -11.13 -4.16 -7.71
C VAL A 176 -12.56 -4.36 -7.23
N LYS A 177 -13.35 -3.27 -7.16
CA LYS A 177 -14.75 -3.32 -6.72
C LYS A 177 -15.67 -4.07 -7.66
N GLY A 178 -15.32 -4.15 -8.94
CA GLY A 178 -16.03 -4.95 -9.94
C GLY A 178 -15.91 -6.47 -9.72
N VAL A 179 -14.82 -6.91 -9.07
CA VAL A 179 -14.66 -8.33 -8.66
C VAL A 179 -15.45 -8.61 -7.39
N ASP A 180 -15.28 -7.79 -6.36
CA ASP A 180 -16.03 -7.88 -5.10
C ASP A 180 -16.01 -6.49 -4.42
N GLU A 181 -17.20 -5.93 -4.18
CA GLU A 181 -17.37 -4.63 -3.53
C GLU A 181 -16.82 -4.56 -2.10
N HIS A 182 -16.69 -5.71 -1.42
CA HIS A 182 -16.16 -5.80 -0.06
C HIS A 182 -14.63 -5.80 0.02
N ILE A 183 -13.91 -5.98 -1.10
CA ILE A 183 -12.46 -5.88 -1.14
C ILE A 183 -12.04 -4.43 -0.94
N ARG A 184 -11.25 -4.19 0.10
CA ARG A 184 -10.81 -2.83 0.44
C ARG A 184 -9.77 -2.31 -0.55
N THR A 185 -9.92 -1.07 -0.96
CA THR A 185 -8.93 -0.32 -1.74
C THR A 185 -8.24 0.70 -0.84
N THR A 186 -6.93 0.64 -0.77
CA THR A 186 -6.11 1.55 0.03
C THR A 186 -5.04 2.16 -0.87
N LEU A 187 -4.91 3.48 -0.85
CA LEU A 187 -3.83 4.20 -1.51
C LEU A 187 -2.93 4.82 -0.45
N VAL A 188 -1.64 4.57 -0.53
CA VAL A 188 -0.64 5.14 0.39
C VAL A 188 0.28 6.08 -0.37
N LEU A 189 0.46 7.27 0.16
CA LEU A 189 1.23 8.37 -0.42
C LEU A 189 2.49 8.63 0.40
N LEU A 190 3.43 9.33 -0.19
CA LEU A 190 4.52 10.01 0.52
C LEU A 190 4.08 11.43 0.96
N PRO A 191 4.70 12.03 1.98
CA PRO A 191 4.33 13.36 2.46
C PRO A 191 4.35 14.46 1.40
N GLN A 192 5.26 14.38 0.41
CA GLN A 192 5.33 15.35 -0.69
C GLN A 192 4.09 15.32 -1.61
N ASP A 193 3.31 14.24 -1.57
CA ASP A 193 2.12 14.05 -2.40
C ASP A 193 0.81 14.34 -1.65
N ILE A 194 0.88 14.86 -0.42
CA ILE A 194 -0.30 15.19 0.40
C ILE A 194 -1.27 16.14 -0.33
N SER A 195 -0.76 17.03 -1.19
CA SER A 195 -1.61 17.92 -2.00
C SER A 195 -2.56 17.20 -2.96
N LEU A 196 -2.39 15.88 -3.17
CA LEU A 196 -3.29 15.07 -3.99
C LEU A 196 -4.47 14.49 -3.20
N VAL A 197 -4.44 14.54 -1.88
CA VAL A 197 -5.40 13.84 -1.01
C VAL A 197 -6.84 14.29 -1.28
N GLU A 198 -7.08 15.58 -1.46
CA GLU A 198 -8.41 16.11 -1.75
C GLU A 198 -8.99 15.52 -3.04
N ASP A 199 -8.20 15.53 -4.12
CA ASP A 199 -8.63 14.96 -5.41
C ASP A 199 -8.87 13.44 -5.31
N LEU A 200 -7.99 12.74 -4.60
CA LEU A 200 -8.06 11.28 -4.41
C LEU A 200 -9.23 10.88 -3.51
N ALA A 201 -9.54 11.67 -2.49
CA ALA A 201 -10.64 11.40 -1.58
C ALA A 201 -12.01 11.51 -2.26
N LEU A 202 -12.10 12.21 -3.39
CA LEU A 202 -13.31 12.27 -4.21
C LEU A 202 -13.55 10.99 -5.04
N MET A 203 -12.57 10.08 -5.15
CA MET A 203 -12.74 8.83 -5.91
C MET A 203 -13.73 7.89 -5.20
N PRO A 204 -14.83 7.44 -5.87
CA PRO A 204 -15.89 6.70 -5.21
C PRO A 204 -15.45 5.33 -4.67
N ASN A 205 -14.58 4.66 -5.38
CA ASN A 205 -14.15 3.29 -5.09
C ASN A 205 -12.85 3.19 -4.27
N LEU A 206 -12.33 4.29 -3.76
CA LEU A 206 -11.21 4.33 -2.84
C LEU A 206 -11.75 4.37 -1.40
N ASP A 207 -11.39 3.40 -0.57
CA ASP A 207 -11.89 3.30 0.81
C ASP A 207 -10.98 3.99 1.81
N THR A 208 -9.65 3.91 1.60
CA THR A 208 -8.66 4.34 2.58
C THR A 208 -7.54 5.12 1.90
N ILE A 209 -7.16 6.25 2.49
CA ILE A 209 -5.97 7.01 2.09
C ILE A 209 -4.97 6.95 3.24
N GLY A 210 -3.76 6.54 2.92
CA GLY A 210 -2.66 6.45 3.86
C GLY A 210 -1.50 7.37 3.50
N CYS A 211 -0.61 7.55 4.48
CA CYS A 211 0.65 8.25 4.27
C CYS A 211 1.79 7.54 4.99
N HIS A 212 2.90 7.39 4.29
CA HIS A 212 4.17 6.94 4.86
C HIS A 212 4.84 8.08 5.61
N LEU A 213 4.84 8.02 6.93
CA LEU A 213 5.42 9.06 7.79
C LEU A 213 6.92 8.80 8.02
N PHE A 214 7.69 8.80 6.93
CA PHE A 214 9.10 8.39 6.89
C PHE A 214 10.05 9.56 7.22
N TRP A 215 10.01 10.03 8.47
CA TRP A 215 10.78 11.20 8.91
C TRP A 215 12.29 11.01 8.75
N SER A 216 12.82 9.86 9.14
CA SER A 216 14.27 9.59 9.04
C SER A 216 14.71 9.47 7.58
N LEU A 217 13.96 8.75 6.74
CA LEU A 217 14.26 8.60 5.31
C LEU A 217 14.26 9.93 4.58
N LEU A 218 13.34 10.82 4.93
CA LEU A 218 13.21 12.16 4.36
C LEU A 218 14.11 13.19 5.05
N LYS A 219 14.91 12.77 6.06
CA LYS A 219 15.83 13.62 6.83
C LYS A 219 15.14 14.76 7.57
N GLU A 220 13.94 14.50 8.05
CA GLU A 220 13.12 15.44 8.79
C GLU A 220 13.17 15.15 10.30
N ASN A 221 12.80 16.11 11.12
CA ASN A 221 12.66 15.91 12.54
C ASN A 221 11.39 15.09 12.83
N VAL A 222 11.43 14.19 13.82
CA VAL A 222 10.29 13.34 14.21
C VAL A 222 9.02 14.13 14.55
N THR A 223 9.13 15.41 14.89
CA THR A 223 7.98 16.28 15.18
C THR A 223 7.06 16.48 13.98
N ILE A 224 7.58 16.38 12.74
CA ILE A 224 6.82 16.56 11.49
C ILE A 224 5.76 15.46 11.28
N VAL A 225 5.95 14.30 11.92
CA VAL A 225 5.04 13.13 11.81
C VAL A 225 3.61 13.50 12.18
N GLU A 226 3.43 14.34 13.21
CA GLU A 226 2.10 14.79 13.65
C GLU A 226 1.45 15.73 12.63
N GLU A 227 2.21 16.64 12.04
CA GLU A 227 1.73 17.59 11.04
C GLU A 227 1.26 16.86 9.79
N TRP A 228 2.10 15.97 9.22
CA TRP A 228 1.72 15.14 8.08
C TRP A 228 0.50 14.27 8.37
N GLY A 229 0.49 13.60 9.55
CA GLY A 229 -0.61 12.75 9.95
C GLY A 229 -1.93 13.53 10.11
N ARG A 230 -1.86 14.72 10.71
CA ARG A 230 -3.01 15.61 10.87
C ARG A 230 -3.59 16.04 9.53
N SER A 231 -2.74 16.42 8.58
CA SER A 231 -3.17 16.80 7.22
C SER A 231 -3.96 15.68 6.55
N ILE A 232 -3.50 14.43 6.64
CA ILE A 232 -4.23 13.28 6.07
C ILE A 232 -5.59 13.10 6.75
N VAL A 233 -5.64 13.09 8.09
CA VAL A 233 -6.89 12.85 8.84
C VAL A 233 -7.91 13.97 8.60
N GLU A 234 -7.48 15.22 8.56
CA GLU A 234 -8.35 16.37 8.35
C GLU A 234 -8.94 16.41 6.93
N MET A 235 -8.17 16.03 5.91
CA MET A 235 -8.65 15.98 4.52
C MET A 235 -9.53 14.77 4.21
N THR A 236 -9.30 13.63 4.86
CA THR A 236 -10.06 12.40 4.57
C THR A 236 -11.38 12.31 5.33
N ARG A 237 -11.40 12.75 6.58
CA ARG A 237 -12.58 12.63 7.48
C ARG A 237 -13.85 13.30 6.95
N PRO A 238 -13.83 14.52 6.39
CA PRO A 238 -15.04 15.16 5.85
C PRO A 238 -15.64 14.44 4.64
N LEU A 239 -14.83 13.65 3.94
CA LEU A 239 -15.21 12.90 2.73
C LEU A 239 -15.49 11.43 3.02
N GLU A 240 -15.67 11.09 4.31
CA GLU A 240 -15.96 9.72 4.79
C GLU A 240 -14.93 8.66 4.33
N LYS A 241 -13.71 9.10 4.01
CA LYS A 241 -12.58 8.20 3.72
C LYS A 241 -11.86 7.84 5.00
N ARG A 242 -11.40 6.59 5.07
CA ARG A 242 -10.56 6.15 6.19
C ARG A 242 -9.15 6.69 6.03
N SER A 243 -8.54 7.05 7.15
CA SER A 243 -7.13 7.43 7.22
C SER A 243 -6.26 6.28 7.74
N GLN A 244 -5.10 6.05 7.12
CA GLN A 244 -4.12 5.07 7.60
C GLN A 244 -2.72 5.69 7.63
N LEU A 245 -2.10 5.76 8.79
CA LEU A 245 -0.79 6.36 8.96
C LEU A 245 0.27 5.29 9.18
N TRP A 246 1.35 5.33 8.37
CA TRP A 246 2.39 4.31 8.38
C TRP A 246 3.61 4.77 9.15
N LEU A 247 3.90 4.08 10.24
CA LEU A 247 5.09 4.29 11.05
C LEU A 247 6.33 3.80 10.30
N GLN A 248 7.37 4.63 10.23
CA GLN A 248 8.68 4.19 9.79
C GLN A 248 9.33 3.36 10.89
N ASN A 249 9.47 2.06 10.69
CA ASN A 249 10.24 1.16 11.54
C ASN A 249 11.22 0.32 10.73
N PHE A 250 11.72 0.88 9.65
CA PHE A 250 12.76 0.32 8.78
C PHE A 250 13.75 1.43 8.42
N ASP A 251 14.96 1.03 8.02
CA ASP A 251 16.04 1.95 7.61
C ASP A 251 16.34 3.03 8.67
N LEU A 252 16.35 2.60 9.93
CA LEU A 252 16.65 3.44 11.08
C LEU A 252 18.08 3.21 11.54
N ASP A 253 18.82 4.30 11.72
CA ASP A 253 20.08 4.31 12.46
C ASP A 253 19.82 4.32 13.99
N GLU A 254 20.88 4.25 14.80
CA GLU A 254 20.76 4.16 16.26
C GLU A 254 20.06 5.39 16.89
N ASP A 255 20.22 6.57 16.32
CA ASP A 255 19.61 7.79 16.82
C ASP A 255 18.11 7.83 16.48
N ASN A 256 17.77 7.51 15.26
CA ASN A 256 16.38 7.47 14.80
C ASN A 256 15.56 6.31 15.42
N GLU A 257 16.23 5.20 15.81
CA GLU A 257 15.55 4.15 16.60
C GLU A 257 15.01 4.66 17.94
N ARG A 258 15.66 5.66 18.56
CA ARG A 258 15.21 6.28 19.82
C ARG A 258 13.96 7.13 19.65
N ASP A 259 13.74 7.63 18.43
CA ASP A 259 12.57 8.47 18.10
C ASP A 259 11.31 7.65 17.79
N LEU A 260 11.41 6.31 17.70
CA LEU A 260 10.31 5.45 17.29
C LEU A 260 9.07 5.58 18.19
N GLU A 261 9.26 5.66 19.51
CA GLU A 261 8.16 5.86 20.47
C GLU A 261 7.53 7.25 20.34
N ALA A 262 8.35 8.27 20.11
CA ALA A 262 7.87 9.63 19.88
C ALA A 262 7.07 9.73 18.59
N ALA A 263 7.55 9.12 17.48
CA ALA A 263 6.83 9.05 16.21
C ALA A 263 5.46 8.36 16.38
N PHE A 264 5.45 7.21 17.04
CA PHE A 264 4.22 6.46 17.28
C PHE A 264 3.20 7.26 18.11
N SER A 265 3.65 7.94 19.19
CA SER A 265 2.78 8.77 20.01
C SER A 265 2.15 9.91 19.22
N ARG A 266 2.92 10.53 18.31
CA ARG A 266 2.44 11.60 17.41
C ARG A 266 1.41 11.08 16.41
N ILE A 267 1.57 9.85 15.90
CA ILE A 267 0.55 9.19 15.07
C ILE A 267 -0.75 9.02 15.85
N LEU A 268 -0.68 8.57 17.11
CA LEU A 268 -1.88 8.37 17.93
C LEU A 268 -2.59 9.67 18.29
N ASN A 269 -1.85 10.79 18.46
CA ASN A 269 -2.41 12.10 18.79
C ASN A 269 -3.39 12.64 17.73
N VAL A 270 -3.25 12.21 16.47
CA VAL A 270 -4.13 12.66 15.38
C VAL A 270 -5.33 11.75 15.15
N GLU A 271 -5.44 10.66 15.91
CA GLU A 271 -6.57 9.72 15.89
C GLU A 271 -6.92 9.18 14.49
N PRO A 272 -5.99 8.52 13.78
CA PRO A 272 -6.30 7.91 12.49
C PRO A 272 -7.22 6.69 12.65
N ASP A 273 -7.86 6.25 11.57
CA ASP A 273 -8.65 5.01 11.56
C ASP A 273 -7.78 3.76 11.61
N GLY A 274 -6.55 3.85 11.09
CA GLY A 274 -5.59 2.76 11.09
C GLY A 274 -4.15 3.21 11.25
N VAL A 275 -3.34 2.31 11.81
CA VAL A 275 -1.87 2.45 11.88
C VAL A 275 -1.25 1.30 11.10
N GLY A 276 -0.34 1.64 10.20
CA GLY A 276 0.51 0.70 9.48
C GLY A 276 1.94 0.73 10.02
N CYS A 277 2.64 -0.38 9.91
CA CYS A 277 4.09 -0.43 10.11
C CYS A 277 4.70 -1.53 9.24
N TYR A 278 5.99 -1.41 8.95
CA TYR A 278 6.71 -2.47 8.27
C TYR A 278 7.04 -3.60 9.25
N TYR A 279 7.21 -4.81 8.71
CA TYR A 279 7.75 -5.92 9.46
C TYR A 279 9.26 -5.73 9.63
N TYR A 280 9.85 -6.20 10.77
CA TYR A 280 11.28 -6.07 11.07
C TYR A 280 12.17 -6.74 10.01
N TRP A 281 13.46 -6.64 10.10
CA TRP A 281 14.48 -7.09 9.12
C TRP A 281 14.75 -6.12 7.96
N ARG A 282 14.35 -4.87 8.07
CA ARG A 282 14.53 -3.89 7.00
C ARG A 282 15.56 -2.83 7.40
N ASN A 283 16.87 -3.17 7.19
CA ASN A 283 17.99 -2.22 7.23
C ASN A 283 18.05 -1.31 8.48
N ASN A 284 17.62 -1.82 9.63
CA ASN A 284 17.76 -1.11 10.89
C ASN A 284 19.14 -1.37 11.50
N ALA A 285 19.66 -0.44 12.30
CA ALA A 285 20.90 -0.66 13.06
C ALA A 285 20.73 -1.83 14.04
N ASN A 286 19.56 -1.95 14.68
CA ASN A 286 19.22 -3.04 15.60
C ASN A 286 17.83 -3.62 15.29
N PRO A 287 17.70 -4.49 14.26
CA PRO A 287 16.39 -4.95 13.77
C PRO A 287 15.51 -5.60 14.84
N ALA A 288 16.11 -6.44 15.70
CA ALA A 288 15.37 -7.11 16.78
C ALA A 288 14.82 -6.11 17.82
N ARG A 289 15.59 -5.09 18.18
CA ARG A 289 15.17 -4.02 19.11
C ARG A 289 14.05 -3.20 18.52
N VAL A 290 14.18 -2.80 17.25
CA VAL A 290 13.14 -2.02 16.54
C VAL A 290 11.82 -2.78 16.51
N TRP A 291 11.87 -4.08 16.16
CA TRP A 291 10.66 -4.89 16.14
C TRP A 291 10.06 -5.10 17.54
N GLU A 292 10.87 -5.36 18.55
CA GLU A 292 10.40 -5.49 19.93
C GLU A 292 9.73 -4.21 20.44
N THR A 293 10.34 -3.05 20.16
CA THR A 293 9.75 -1.74 20.46
C THR A 293 8.44 -1.56 19.73
N THR A 294 8.42 -1.77 18.42
CA THR A 294 7.20 -1.65 17.58
C THR A 294 6.09 -2.55 18.11
N ARG A 295 6.39 -3.82 18.41
CA ARG A 295 5.43 -4.77 18.98
C ARG A 295 4.85 -4.30 20.31
N GLY A 296 5.71 -3.75 21.18
CA GLY A 296 5.29 -3.16 22.45
C GLY A 296 4.35 -1.96 22.26
N LEU A 297 4.64 -1.11 21.27
CA LEU A 297 3.81 0.06 20.92
C LEU A 297 2.44 -0.37 20.37
N LEU A 298 2.40 -1.31 19.42
CA LEU A 298 1.16 -1.80 18.83
C LEU A 298 0.20 -2.39 19.86
N ARG A 299 0.73 -3.08 20.89
CA ARG A 299 -0.06 -3.63 22.00
C ARG A 299 -0.72 -2.57 22.88
N ARG A 300 -0.22 -1.34 22.87
CA ARG A 300 -0.80 -0.19 23.62
C ARG A 300 -2.04 0.40 22.93
N ILE A 301 -2.27 0.09 21.63
CA ILE A 301 -3.45 0.58 20.91
C ILE A 301 -4.70 -0.04 21.54
N PRO A 302 -5.68 0.78 22.00
CA PRO A 302 -6.91 0.28 22.57
C PRO A 302 -7.66 -0.58 21.54
N ARG A 303 -7.92 -1.82 21.87
CA ARG A 303 -8.78 -2.68 21.07
C ARG A 303 -10.22 -2.21 21.28
N ARG A 304 -10.72 -1.36 20.40
CA ARG A 304 -12.17 -1.19 20.30
C ARG A 304 -12.71 -2.55 19.86
N GLN A 305 -13.55 -3.17 20.69
CA GLN A 305 -14.31 -4.39 20.30
C GLN A 305 -14.99 -4.05 18.97
N LEU A 306 -14.70 -4.85 17.93
CA LEU A 306 -15.32 -4.73 16.62
C LEU A 306 -16.78 -5.19 16.78
N TYR A 307 -17.69 -4.25 17.05
CA TYR A 307 -19.13 -4.50 17.25
C TYR A 307 -19.87 -4.98 15.99
N TRP A 308 -19.20 -5.17 14.87
CA TRP A 308 -19.85 -5.61 13.63
C TRP A 308 -19.81 -7.12 13.34
N GLN A 309 -19.39 -7.94 14.29
CA GLN A 309 -19.58 -9.40 14.18
C GLN A 309 -20.98 -9.87 14.63
N VAL A 310 -21.84 -9.01 15.17
CA VAL A 310 -23.16 -9.40 15.69
C VAL A 310 -24.30 -9.17 14.68
N ALA A 311 -24.14 -8.30 13.69
CA ALA A 311 -25.19 -8.04 12.71
C ALA A 311 -25.41 -9.15 11.67
N ALA A 312 -24.42 -9.99 11.41
CA ALA A 312 -24.54 -11.08 10.43
C ALA A 312 -25.12 -12.39 10.99
N ALA A 313 -25.33 -12.47 12.31
CA ALA A 313 -25.89 -13.67 12.97
C ALA A 313 -27.40 -13.56 13.26
N SER A 314 -28.01 -12.37 13.18
CA SER A 314 -29.44 -12.16 13.51
C SER A 314 -30.40 -12.38 12.34
N ASP A 315 -29.91 -12.42 11.08
CA ASP A 315 -30.78 -12.60 9.91
C ASP A 315 -31.01 -14.08 9.50
N LYS A 316 -30.50 -15.04 10.26
CA LYS A 316 -30.72 -16.47 9.97
C LYS A 316 -31.71 -17.17 10.92
N GLN A 317 -32.44 -16.45 11.78
CA GLN A 317 -33.44 -17.04 12.69
C GLN A 317 -34.88 -16.56 12.46
N GLY A 318 -35.22 -16.15 11.26
CA GLY A 318 -36.56 -15.66 10.92
C GLY A 318 -37.18 -16.30 9.69
N ALA A 319 -36.92 -17.60 9.42
CA ALA A 319 -37.59 -18.35 8.35
C ALA A 319 -37.78 -19.80 8.80
N GLU A 320 -38.74 -20.03 9.67
CA GLU A 320 -39.52 -21.29 9.79
C GLU A 320 -41.01 -20.95 9.87
#